data_fe155ce41e6fa0f38586d2595ea26a05
#
_entry.id   fe155ce41e6fa0f38586d2595ea26a05
#
_cell.length_a   1.000
_cell.length_b   1.000
_cell.length_c   1.000
_cell.angle_alpha   90.00
_cell.angle_beta   90.00
_cell.angle_gamma   90.00
#
_symmetry.space_group_name_H-M   'P 1'
#
loop_
_entity.id
_entity.type
_entity.pdbx_description
1 polymer ?
#
loop_
_entity_poly.entity_id
_entity_poly.type
_entity_poly.pdbx_seq_one_letter_code
_entity_poly.pdbx_strand_id
1 'polypeptide(L)'
;MLPEHFSREHFRDPKIWKEEDGYYMVVGNKTDDGKPHVVLFHSEDAISWEYVSVLAKDDTGMLGTMWECPDFFCLDGAYVLITSPQNLSADEEFHNGNNSVYYMGSYDKNQHIFHYDAVYSLDDGLDFYAPQTMLADDGRRIMIAWMQSWDSNIRPEGQKWSGMMILPRELKVKDGKILQSPVREIENYHRNGVRYEKQEVQGTCRFDGIKGRVLDMTVEIAGGDFREFTISVAQNEQFHTDFSILQHKNRIEIDRTYSGMVRDVNAIRRVKVKSPCKKWKLRIILDKYSMEVFLNDGQQVFSTTFYTSLEADQISFVCDGKAIVNLEKYDIVVA
;
A
#
# COMPACT_ATOMS: atom_id res chain seq x y z
N MET A 1 9.45 -33.65 -1.92
CA MET A 1 8.13 -33.91 -2.59
C MET A 1 7.06 -33.26 -1.75
N LEU A 2 6.05 -32.62 -2.34
CA LEU A 2 4.93 -32.03 -1.59
C LEU A 2 4.13 -33.13 -0.87
N PRO A 3 3.62 -32.88 0.36
CA PRO A 3 2.67 -33.73 1.04
C PRO A 3 1.42 -34.04 0.22
N GLU A 4 0.76 -35.17 0.48
CA GLU A 4 -0.32 -35.70 -0.36
C GLU A 4 -1.54 -34.76 -0.46
N HIS A 5 -1.88 -34.03 0.57
CA HIS A 5 -3.05 -33.15 0.60
C HIS A 5 -2.79 -31.70 0.16
N PHE A 6 -1.62 -31.43 -0.44
CA PHE A 6 -1.27 -30.12 -0.93
C PHE A 6 -1.54 -30.03 -2.42
N SER A 7 -2.18 -28.93 -2.84
CA SER A 7 -2.54 -28.70 -4.23
C SER A 7 -1.28 -28.66 -5.11
N ARG A 8 -1.29 -29.42 -6.18
CA ARG A 8 -0.26 -29.37 -7.22
C ARG A 8 -0.57 -28.33 -8.29
N GLU A 9 -1.83 -27.97 -8.42
CA GLU A 9 -2.32 -26.93 -9.35
C GLU A 9 -2.06 -25.53 -8.80
N HIS A 10 -2.28 -25.32 -7.49
CA HIS A 10 -2.10 -24.04 -6.82
C HIS A 10 -0.75 -24.01 -6.07
N PHE A 11 0.33 -23.94 -6.83
CA PHE A 11 1.72 -23.93 -6.35
C PHE A 11 2.48 -22.88 -7.16
N ARG A 12 2.72 -21.68 -6.58
CA ARG A 12 3.26 -20.53 -7.32
C ARG A 12 3.95 -19.50 -6.47
N ASP A 13 4.61 -18.56 -7.16
CA ASP A 13 5.23 -17.35 -6.64
C ASP A 13 6.37 -17.64 -5.64
N PRO A 14 7.42 -18.38 -6.06
CA PRO A 14 8.54 -18.67 -5.18
C PRO A 14 9.33 -17.41 -4.85
N LYS A 15 9.64 -17.23 -3.54
CA LYS A 15 10.58 -16.24 -3.05
C LYS A 15 11.75 -16.95 -2.39
N ILE A 16 12.96 -16.64 -2.85
CA ILE A 16 14.21 -17.29 -2.41
C ILE A 16 15.08 -16.29 -1.67
N TRP A 17 15.70 -16.73 -0.59
CA TRP A 17 16.78 -16.00 0.08
C TRP A 17 17.89 -16.95 0.50
N LYS A 18 19.06 -16.40 0.81
CA LYS A 18 20.23 -17.12 1.24
C LYS A 18 20.47 -16.95 2.73
N GLU A 19 20.74 -18.04 3.43
CA GLU A 19 21.22 -18.10 4.81
C GLU A 19 22.63 -18.75 4.85
N GLU A 20 23.19 -18.92 6.06
CA GLU A 20 24.51 -19.50 6.23
C GLU A 20 24.56 -20.98 5.81
N ASP A 21 23.48 -21.73 6.03
CA ASP A 21 23.34 -23.15 5.77
C ASP A 21 22.74 -23.49 4.39
N GLY A 22 22.55 -22.50 3.53
CA GLY A 22 22.03 -22.71 2.18
C GLY A 22 21.00 -21.70 1.73
N TYR A 23 20.02 -22.16 0.98
CA TYR A 23 18.96 -21.34 0.40
C TYR A 23 17.61 -21.81 0.93
N TYR A 24 16.77 -20.86 1.24
CA TYR A 24 15.38 -21.09 1.60
C TYR A 24 14.44 -20.53 0.55
N MET A 25 13.29 -21.17 0.37
CA MET A 25 12.28 -20.73 -0.59
C MET A 25 10.89 -20.90 0.03
N VAL A 26 10.12 -19.80 0.04
CA VAL A 26 8.68 -19.86 0.33
C VAL A 26 7.88 -19.89 -0.95
N VAL A 27 6.78 -20.64 -0.94
CA VAL A 27 5.88 -20.79 -2.10
C VAL A 27 4.43 -20.73 -1.61
N GLY A 28 3.58 -20.01 -2.30
CA GLY A 28 2.15 -20.00 -2.06
C GLY A 28 1.51 -21.34 -2.47
N ASN A 29 0.67 -21.88 -1.59
CA ASN A 29 -0.06 -23.10 -1.81
C ASN A 29 -1.40 -23.10 -1.08
N LYS A 30 -2.21 -24.13 -1.27
CA LYS A 30 -3.40 -24.43 -0.49
C LYS A 30 -3.63 -25.93 -0.36
N THR A 31 -4.40 -26.33 0.61
CA THR A 31 -4.87 -27.72 0.75
C THR A 31 -5.96 -28.05 -0.26
N ASP A 32 -6.24 -29.31 -0.46
CA ASP A 32 -7.31 -29.78 -1.37
C ASP A 32 -8.70 -29.27 -0.93
N ASP A 33 -8.91 -29.03 0.37
CA ASP A 33 -10.11 -28.41 0.93
C ASP A 33 -10.11 -26.87 0.88
N GLY A 34 -9.12 -26.26 0.21
CA GLY A 34 -9.09 -24.84 -0.13
C GLY A 34 -8.54 -23.91 0.95
N LYS A 35 -7.83 -24.43 1.97
CA LYS A 35 -7.19 -23.60 3.00
C LYS A 35 -5.84 -23.10 2.55
N PRO A 36 -5.58 -21.79 2.60
CA PRO A 36 -4.33 -21.22 2.14
C PRO A 36 -3.20 -21.48 3.13
N HIS A 37 -2.01 -21.68 2.60
CA HIS A 37 -0.78 -21.77 3.37
C HIS A 37 0.44 -21.38 2.55
N VAL A 38 1.56 -21.16 3.23
CA VAL A 38 2.89 -20.96 2.64
C VAL A 38 3.76 -22.14 3.00
N VAL A 39 4.34 -22.79 2.01
CA VAL A 39 5.28 -23.90 2.18
C VAL A 39 6.72 -23.40 2.12
N LEU A 40 7.57 -24.02 2.93
CA LEU A 40 9.00 -23.73 3.00
C LEU A 40 9.81 -24.90 2.42
N PHE A 41 10.79 -24.55 1.62
CA PHE A 41 11.80 -25.45 1.08
C PHE A 41 13.20 -24.98 1.47
N HIS A 42 14.14 -25.94 1.52
CA HIS A 42 15.56 -25.70 1.69
C HIS A 42 16.36 -26.31 0.54
N SER A 43 17.52 -25.74 0.24
CA SER A 43 18.46 -26.23 -0.76
C SER A 43 19.88 -25.81 -0.41
N GLU A 44 20.85 -26.70 -0.56
CA GLU A 44 22.28 -26.37 -0.42
C GLU A 44 22.84 -25.69 -1.69
N ASP A 45 22.25 -25.94 -2.87
CA ASP A 45 22.78 -25.58 -4.19
C ASP A 45 21.87 -24.64 -5.02
N ALA A 46 20.69 -24.27 -4.50
CA ALA A 46 19.62 -23.55 -5.19
C ALA A 46 19.04 -24.26 -6.45
N ILE A 47 19.35 -25.53 -6.63
CA ILE A 47 18.90 -26.39 -7.74
C ILE A 47 18.00 -27.50 -7.24
N SER A 48 18.47 -28.23 -6.21
CA SER A 48 17.77 -29.35 -5.60
C SER A 48 17.06 -28.89 -4.34
N TRP A 49 15.74 -28.97 -4.31
CA TRP A 49 14.91 -28.42 -3.22
C TRP A 49 14.22 -29.53 -2.42
N GLU A 50 14.34 -29.44 -1.11
CA GLU A 50 13.67 -30.34 -0.17
C GLU A 50 12.56 -29.58 0.58
N TYR A 51 11.40 -30.21 0.72
CA TYR A 51 10.31 -29.69 1.54
C TYR A 51 10.72 -29.73 3.03
N VAL A 52 10.52 -28.62 3.72
CA VAL A 52 10.85 -28.47 5.14
C VAL A 52 9.58 -28.49 5.99
N SER A 53 8.68 -27.52 5.77
CA SER A 53 7.50 -27.33 6.61
C SER A 53 6.39 -26.54 5.90
N VAL A 54 5.22 -26.46 6.54
CA VAL A 54 4.27 -25.38 6.35
C VAL A 54 4.71 -24.22 7.22
N LEU A 55 5.24 -23.16 6.60
CA LEU A 55 5.74 -21.99 7.32
C LEU A 55 4.61 -21.25 8.08
N ALA A 56 3.48 -21.04 7.39
CA ALA A 56 2.31 -20.38 7.94
C ALA A 56 1.05 -20.86 7.21
N LYS A 57 -0.10 -20.83 7.90
CA LYS A 57 -1.38 -21.27 7.35
C LYS A 57 -2.55 -20.52 7.99
N ASP A 58 -3.70 -20.52 7.31
CA ASP A 58 -4.99 -20.15 7.89
C ASP A 58 -5.92 -21.37 7.95
N ASP A 59 -6.15 -21.90 9.15
CA ASP A 59 -7.08 -23.00 9.38
C ASP A 59 -8.53 -22.51 9.51
N THR A 60 -8.75 -21.18 9.63
CA THR A 60 -10.08 -20.59 9.82
C THR A 60 -10.84 -20.39 8.52
N GLY A 61 -10.14 -20.25 7.40
CA GLY A 61 -10.70 -19.87 6.10
C GLY A 61 -11.13 -18.41 6.00
N MET A 62 -10.78 -17.58 6.99
CA MET A 62 -11.13 -16.16 6.99
C MET A 62 -10.17 -15.29 6.18
N LEU A 63 -8.97 -15.79 5.94
CA LEU A 63 -7.90 -15.06 5.24
C LEU A 63 -7.78 -15.46 3.76
N GLY A 64 -8.92 -15.63 3.10
CA GLY A 64 -8.99 -15.95 1.68
C GLY A 64 -8.79 -17.43 1.36
N THR A 65 -8.63 -17.75 0.08
CA THR A 65 -8.54 -19.14 -0.41
C THR A 65 -7.20 -19.51 -1.00
N MET A 66 -6.34 -18.54 -1.26
CA MET A 66 -4.99 -18.72 -1.79
C MET A 66 -4.13 -17.53 -1.36
N TRP A 67 -2.94 -17.80 -0.86
CA TRP A 67 -1.95 -16.79 -0.52
C TRP A 67 -0.90 -16.70 -1.63
N GLU A 68 -1.05 -15.72 -2.51
CA GLU A 68 -0.09 -15.44 -3.58
C GLU A 68 1.08 -14.59 -3.10
N CYS A 69 2.16 -14.58 -3.86
CA CYS A 69 3.32 -13.73 -3.69
C CYS A 69 3.90 -13.71 -2.26
N PRO A 70 4.12 -14.85 -1.60
CA PRO A 70 4.66 -14.86 -0.26
C PRO A 70 6.06 -14.23 -0.23
N ASP A 71 6.33 -13.41 0.79
CA ASP A 71 7.64 -12.82 1.04
C ASP A 71 7.92 -12.86 2.54
N PHE A 72 8.94 -13.61 2.95
CA PHE A 72 9.26 -13.84 4.35
C PHE A 72 10.65 -13.30 4.68
N PHE A 73 10.75 -12.45 5.70
CA PHE A 73 12.01 -11.81 6.06
C PHE A 73 12.01 -11.30 7.51
N CYS A 74 13.22 -11.00 8.02
CA CYS A 74 13.40 -10.26 9.27
C CYS A 74 13.55 -8.77 8.96
N LEU A 75 12.85 -7.92 9.71
CA LEU A 75 12.90 -6.47 9.63
C LEU A 75 12.94 -5.87 11.03
N ASP A 76 13.99 -5.13 11.36
CA ASP A 76 14.20 -4.48 12.66
C ASP A 76 14.02 -5.45 13.86
N GLY A 77 14.43 -6.71 13.69
CA GLY A 77 14.35 -7.77 14.69
C GLY A 77 13.01 -8.51 14.78
N ALA A 78 12.02 -8.15 13.99
CA ALA A 78 10.74 -8.85 13.90
C ALA A 78 10.66 -9.67 12.60
N TYR A 79 10.06 -10.87 12.67
CA TYR A 79 9.76 -11.63 11.46
C TYR A 79 8.46 -11.15 10.85
N VAL A 80 8.47 -11.01 9.53
CA VAL A 80 7.35 -10.55 8.71
C VAL A 80 7.11 -11.56 7.60
N LEU A 81 5.84 -11.91 7.41
CA LEU A 81 5.37 -12.59 6.21
C LEU A 81 4.41 -11.64 5.49
N ILE A 82 4.63 -11.40 4.21
CA ILE A 82 3.69 -10.71 3.32
C ILE A 82 3.04 -11.75 2.43
N THR A 83 1.74 -11.62 2.18
CA THR A 83 1.02 -12.43 1.18
C THR A 83 -0.02 -11.57 0.47
N SER A 84 -0.49 -12.05 -0.67
CA SER A 84 -1.59 -11.46 -1.42
C SER A 84 -2.76 -12.45 -1.48
N PRO A 85 -3.66 -12.44 -0.46
CA PRO A 85 -4.79 -13.34 -0.42
C PRO A 85 -5.79 -13.07 -1.54
N GLN A 86 -6.24 -14.15 -2.19
CA GLN A 86 -7.40 -14.13 -3.09
C GLN A 86 -8.68 -14.43 -2.33
N ASN A 87 -9.79 -13.81 -2.75
CA ASN A 87 -11.12 -13.99 -2.17
C ASN A 87 -11.19 -13.67 -0.67
N LEU A 88 -10.42 -12.69 -0.23
CA LEU A 88 -10.53 -12.16 1.12
C LEU A 88 -11.86 -11.42 1.28
N SER A 89 -12.60 -11.73 2.36
CA SER A 89 -13.87 -11.05 2.62
C SER A 89 -13.64 -9.60 3.01
N ALA A 90 -14.42 -8.71 2.43
CA ALA A 90 -14.38 -7.29 2.77
C ALA A 90 -14.81 -7.07 4.23
N ASP A 91 -14.07 -6.23 4.92
CA ASP A 91 -14.45 -5.68 6.22
C ASP A 91 -13.95 -4.23 6.34
N GLU A 92 -13.88 -3.69 7.57
CA GLU A 92 -13.37 -2.33 7.77
C GLU A 92 -11.87 -2.17 7.45
N GLU A 93 -11.09 -3.24 7.58
CA GLU A 93 -9.64 -3.23 7.31
C GLU A 93 -9.33 -3.67 5.89
N PHE A 94 -9.94 -4.76 5.45
CA PHE A 94 -9.63 -5.38 4.17
C PHE A 94 -10.55 -4.86 3.07
N HIS A 95 -9.97 -4.61 1.91
CA HIS A 95 -10.72 -4.34 0.71
C HIS A 95 -11.41 -5.62 0.23
N ASN A 96 -12.31 -5.53 -0.72
CA ASN A 96 -12.98 -6.69 -1.27
C ASN A 96 -12.11 -7.46 -2.26
N GLY A 97 -12.14 -8.80 -2.18
CA GLY A 97 -11.51 -9.68 -3.16
C GLY A 97 -10.00 -9.85 -2.96
N ASN A 98 -9.20 -9.21 -3.79
CA ASN A 98 -7.76 -9.37 -3.82
C ASN A 98 -7.05 -8.30 -2.99
N ASN A 99 -6.37 -8.70 -1.94
CA ASN A 99 -5.67 -7.81 -1.02
C ASN A 99 -4.20 -8.19 -0.88
N SER A 100 -3.44 -7.30 -0.26
CA SER A 100 -2.10 -7.62 0.23
C SER A 100 -2.04 -7.34 1.71
N VAL A 101 -1.62 -8.34 2.46
CA VAL A 101 -1.58 -8.31 3.92
C VAL A 101 -0.18 -8.64 4.44
N TYR A 102 0.11 -8.21 5.67
CA TYR A 102 1.30 -8.66 6.36
C TYR A 102 0.96 -9.24 7.72
N TYR A 103 1.75 -10.21 8.11
CA TYR A 103 1.72 -10.89 9.39
C TYR A 103 3.00 -10.55 10.13
N MET A 104 2.91 -10.29 11.42
CA MET A 104 4.07 -10.10 12.29
C MET A 104 4.06 -11.14 13.40
N GLY A 105 5.24 -11.60 13.78
CA GLY A 105 5.32 -12.63 14.79
C GLY A 105 6.74 -13.15 15.04
N SER A 106 6.83 -14.36 15.56
CA SER A 106 8.07 -15.06 15.86
C SER A 106 8.29 -16.26 14.94
N TYR A 107 9.52 -16.52 14.60
CA TYR A 107 9.92 -17.68 13.79
C TYR A 107 10.68 -18.69 14.65
N ASP A 108 10.10 -19.89 14.77
CA ASP A 108 10.80 -21.02 15.38
C ASP A 108 11.74 -21.63 14.35
N LYS A 109 13.04 -21.37 14.49
CA LYS A 109 14.08 -21.86 13.58
C LYS A 109 14.31 -23.38 13.67
N ASN A 110 13.90 -24.04 14.76
CA ASN A 110 14.07 -25.48 14.89
C ASN A 110 12.96 -26.27 14.19
N GLN A 111 11.73 -25.74 14.26
CA GLN A 111 10.57 -26.34 13.62
C GLN A 111 10.27 -25.74 12.24
N HIS A 112 10.90 -24.61 11.91
CA HIS A 112 10.65 -23.82 10.72
C HIS A 112 9.18 -23.40 10.57
N ILE A 113 8.58 -22.92 11.69
CA ILE A 113 7.20 -22.45 11.75
C ILE A 113 7.19 -20.97 12.13
N PHE A 114 6.40 -20.20 11.42
CA PHE A 114 6.13 -18.80 11.73
C PHE A 114 4.82 -18.71 12.51
N HIS A 115 4.91 -18.22 13.74
CA HIS A 115 3.78 -17.94 14.62
C HIS A 115 3.43 -16.46 14.54
N TYR A 116 2.24 -16.12 14.07
CA TYR A 116 1.76 -14.75 13.99
C TYR A 116 0.53 -14.54 14.87
N ASP A 117 0.41 -13.34 15.45
CA ASP A 117 -0.68 -12.98 16.37
C ASP A 117 -1.71 -12.08 15.71
N ALA A 118 -1.34 -11.39 14.63
CA ALA A 118 -2.20 -10.44 13.95
C ALA A 118 -1.90 -10.34 12.46
N VAL A 119 -2.91 -9.94 11.72
CA VAL A 119 -2.86 -9.69 10.26
C VAL A 119 -3.29 -8.27 10.02
N TYR A 120 -2.58 -7.56 9.16
CA TYR A 120 -2.83 -6.16 8.84
C TYR A 120 -2.87 -5.96 7.33
N SER A 121 -3.71 -5.03 6.86
CA SER A 121 -3.63 -4.54 5.50
C SER A 121 -2.30 -3.82 5.27
N LEU A 122 -1.64 -4.13 4.15
CA LEU A 122 -0.37 -3.50 3.77
C LEU A 122 -0.60 -2.14 3.09
N ASP A 123 -1.70 -2.00 2.36
CA ASP A 123 -2.16 -0.75 1.76
C ASP A 123 -3.68 -0.63 1.92
N ASP A 124 -4.15 0.52 2.34
CA ASP A 124 -5.57 0.77 2.63
C ASP A 124 -6.28 1.47 1.46
N GLY A 125 -5.63 1.62 0.31
CA GLY A 125 -6.18 2.24 -0.89
C GLY A 125 -7.06 1.32 -1.73
N LEU A 126 -7.25 1.71 -2.99
CA LEU A 126 -8.08 0.99 -3.95
C LEU A 126 -7.27 0.08 -4.88
N ASP A 127 -5.98 0.40 -5.09
CA ASP A 127 -5.17 -0.23 -6.12
C ASP A 127 -3.79 -0.61 -5.56
N PHE A 128 -3.68 -1.83 -5.02
CA PHE A 128 -2.41 -2.37 -4.54
C PHE A 128 -2.48 -3.89 -4.48
N TYR A 129 -1.52 -4.58 -5.13
CA TYR A 129 -1.45 -6.03 -5.13
C TYR A 129 -0.04 -6.58 -5.36
N ALA A 130 0.20 -7.83 -4.95
CA ALA A 130 1.39 -8.61 -5.27
C ALA A 130 2.72 -7.92 -4.89
N PRO A 131 2.88 -7.37 -3.68
CA PRO A 131 4.12 -6.75 -3.24
C PRO A 131 5.25 -7.77 -3.13
N GLN A 132 6.46 -7.30 -3.45
CA GLN A 132 7.70 -8.03 -3.19
C GLN A 132 8.72 -7.07 -2.59
N THR A 133 9.57 -7.58 -1.71
CA THR A 133 10.61 -6.78 -1.09
C THR A 133 12.00 -7.26 -1.43
N MET A 134 12.96 -6.37 -1.32
CA MET A 134 14.39 -6.68 -1.44
C MET A 134 15.18 -5.97 -0.34
N LEU A 135 16.25 -6.58 0.11
CA LEU A 135 17.24 -5.92 0.95
C LEU A 135 18.23 -5.19 0.04
N ALA A 136 18.30 -3.88 0.16
CA ALA A 136 19.27 -3.06 -0.56
C ALA A 136 20.64 -3.15 0.10
N ASP A 137 21.71 -2.82 -0.65
CA ASP A 137 23.11 -2.89 -0.17
C ASP A 137 23.38 -2.00 1.05
N ASP A 138 22.58 -0.95 1.23
CA ASP A 138 22.65 -0.04 2.38
C ASP A 138 21.82 -0.49 3.60
N GLY A 139 21.28 -1.71 3.55
CA GLY A 139 20.51 -2.33 4.62
C GLY A 139 19.02 -1.96 4.67
N ARG A 140 18.54 -1.11 3.76
CA ARG A 140 17.09 -0.82 3.67
C ARG A 140 16.32 -2.00 3.09
N ARG A 141 15.13 -2.26 3.61
CA ARG A 141 14.15 -3.15 2.98
C ARG A 141 13.27 -2.29 2.07
N ILE A 142 13.34 -2.54 0.78
CA ILE A 142 12.59 -1.83 -0.25
C ILE A 142 11.49 -2.71 -0.80
N MET A 143 10.28 -2.17 -0.86
CA MET A 143 9.10 -2.84 -1.40
C MET A 143 8.68 -2.20 -2.72
N ILE A 144 8.26 -3.03 -3.66
CA ILE A 144 7.58 -2.65 -4.89
C ILE A 144 6.32 -3.51 -5.04
N ALA A 145 5.25 -2.97 -5.63
CA ALA A 145 4.00 -3.68 -5.81
C ALA A 145 3.31 -3.25 -7.12
N TRP A 146 2.41 -4.05 -7.61
CA TRP A 146 1.51 -3.70 -8.68
C TRP A 146 0.44 -2.72 -8.16
N MET A 147 0.34 -1.55 -8.80
CA MET A 147 -0.68 -0.57 -8.49
C MET A 147 -1.90 -0.81 -9.38
N GLN A 148 -2.56 -1.84 -9.13
CA GLN A 148 -3.89 -2.32 -9.52
C GLN A 148 -4.14 -3.61 -8.75
N SER A 149 -5.21 -4.29 -9.05
CA SER A 149 -5.48 -5.66 -8.63
C SER A 149 -6.20 -6.40 -9.76
N TRP A 150 -6.48 -7.66 -9.58
CA TRP A 150 -7.23 -8.45 -10.56
C TRP A 150 -8.63 -7.87 -10.85
N ASP A 151 -9.22 -7.17 -9.88
CA ASP A 151 -10.56 -6.58 -9.97
C ASP A 151 -10.55 -5.19 -10.62
N SER A 152 -9.37 -4.59 -10.82
CA SER A 152 -9.20 -3.23 -11.36
C SER A 152 -8.47 -3.29 -12.70
N ASN A 153 -9.22 -3.46 -13.77
CA ASN A 153 -8.67 -3.66 -15.10
C ASN A 153 -8.85 -2.43 -16.00
N ILE A 154 -8.53 -1.25 -15.45
CA ILE A 154 -8.69 0.03 -16.13
C ILE A 154 -7.40 0.40 -16.86
N ARG A 155 -7.56 0.88 -18.09
CA ARG A 155 -6.49 1.43 -18.92
C ARG A 155 -6.97 2.73 -19.56
N PRO A 156 -6.20 3.82 -19.46
CA PRO A 156 -6.53 5.05 -20.19
C PRO A 156 -6.63 4.80 -21.69
N GLU A 157 -7.54 5.50 -22.35
CA GLU A 157 -7.68 5.44 -23.79
C GLU A 157 -6.37 5.86 -24.49
N GLY A 158 -5.97 5.14 -25.55
CA GLY A 158 -4.73 5.40 -26.28
C GLY A 158 -3.45 4.89 -25.63
N GLN A 159 -3.48 4.39 -24.42
CA GLN A 159 -2.31 3.77 -23.77
C GLN A 159 -2.04 2.37 -24.34
N LYS A 160 -0.75 2.07 -24.56
CA LYS A 160 -0.29 0.76 -25.07
C LYS A 160 -0.04 -0.27 -23.96
N TRP A 161 -0.07 0.14 -22.69
CA TRP A 161 0.15 -0.73 -21.53
C TRP A 161 -1.05 -0.68 -20.60
N SER A 162 -1.15 -1.65 -19.69
CA SER A 162 -2.11 -1.72 -18.60
C SER A 162 -1.35 -1.99 -17.30
N GLY A 163 -1.82 -1.37 -16.21
CA GLY A 163 -1.18 -1.47 -14.90
C GLY A 163 -0.04 -0.46 -14.70
N MET A 164 0.25 -0.22 -13.45
CA MET A 164 1.35 0.62 -12.97
C MET A 164 2.02 -0.05 -11.79
N MET A 165 3.19 0.44 -11.42
CA MET A 165 3.85 0.06 -10.17
C MET A 165 3.69 1.21 -9.17
N ILE A 166 3.64 0.86 -7.89
CA ILE A 166 3.78 1.86 -6.84
C ILE A 166 5.18 2.49 -6.91
N LEU A 167 5.32 3.66 -6.30
CA LEU A 167 6.66 4.17 -5.98
C LEU A 167 7.35 3.17 -5.04
N PRO A 168 8.64 2.85 -5.22
CA PRO A 168 9.35 2.02 -4.27
C PRO A 168 9.27 2.60 -2.86
N ARG A 169 9.02 1.74 -1.85
CA ARG A 169 8.82 2.14 -0.46
C ARG A 169 9.87 1.52 0.45
N GLU A 170 10.42 2.32 1.34
CA GLU A 170 11.24 1.85 2.46
C GLU A 170 10.32 1.35 3.57
N LEU A 171 10.64 0.16 4.11
CA LEU A 171 9.91 -0.45 5.21
C LEU A 171 10.72 -0.35 6.50
N LYS A 172 10.02 -0.09 7.61
CA LYS A 172 10.55 -0.13 8.98
C LYS A 172 9.52 -0.73 9.91
N VAL A 173 9.97 -1.28 11.04
CA VAL A 173 9.07 -1.70 12.11
C VAL A 173 9.09 -0.67 13.23
N LYS A 174 7.90 -0.27 13.69
CA LYS A 174 7.71 0.55 14.87
C LYS A 174 6.43 0.13 15.58
N ASP A 175 6.54 -0.03 16.90
CA ASP A 175 5.40 -0.39 17.76
C ASP A 175 4.61 -1.63 17.27
N GLY A 176 5.33 -2.64 16.77
CA GLY A 176 4.75 -3.88 16.23
C GLY A 176 3.99 -3.73 14.92
N LYS A 177 4.25 -2.67 14.14
CA LYS A 177 3.64 -2.44 12.83
C LYS A 177 4.67 -2.01 11.79
N ILE A 178 4.39 -2.30 10.53
CA ILE A 178 5.19 -1.79 9.41
C ILE A 178 4.83 -0.32 9.18
N LEU A 179 5.86 0.52 9.15
CA LEU A 179 5.81 1.87 8.60
C LEU A 179 6.36 1.84 7.17
N GLN A 180 5.76 2.62 6.29
CA GLN A 180 6.17 2.74 4.90
C GLN A 180 6.47 4.19 4.55
N SER A 181 7.55 4.45 3.86
CA SER A 181 7.85 5.77 3.29
C SER A 181 8.28 5.64 1.84
N PRO A 182 8.06 6.64 1.00
CA PRO A 182 8.70 6.67 -0.32
C PRO A 182 10.21 6.55 -0.16
N VAL A 183 10.88 5.88 -1.10
CA VAL A 183 12.36 5.86 -1.10
C VAL A 183 12.90 7.28 -1.12
N ARG A 184 13.93 7.53 -0.29
CA ARG A 184 14.52 8.87 -0.11
C ARG A 184 15.05 9.47 -1.39
N GLU A 185 15.41 8.65 -2.37
CA GLU A 185 15.94 9.06 -3.66
C GLU A 185 14.97 9.94 -4.47
N ILE A 186 13.67 9.91 -4.18
CA ILE A 186 12.67 10.78 -4.84
C ILE A 186 13.00 12.26 -4.61
N GLU A 187 13.61 12.60 -3.48
CA GLU A 187 13.95 13.97 -3.11
C GLU A 187 15.04 14.57 -4.03
N ASN A 188 15.84 13.73 -4.69
CA ASN A 188 16.82 14.17 -5.68
C ASN A 188 16.16 14.81 -6.92
N TYR A 189 14.90 14.49 -7.17
CA TYR A 189 14.11 14.98 -8.30
C TYR A 189 13.21 16.17 -7.94
N HIS A 190 13.25 16.66 -6.70
CA HIS A 190 12.47 17.81 -6.27
C HIS A 190 12.92 19.09 -6.97
N ARG A 191 11.95 19.83 -7.53
CA ARG A 191 12.13 21.15 -8.17
C ARG A 191 10.95 22.05 -7.78
N ASN A 192 11.12 23.35 -7.97
CA ASN A 192 10.07 24.35 -7.85
C ASN A 192 9.31 24.27 -6.52
N GLY A 193 10.03 24.27 -5.41
CA GLY A 193 9.45 24.16 -4.07
C GLY A 193 8.54 25.33 -3.73
N VAL A 194 7.34 25.03 -3.21
CA VAL A 194 6.37 26.03 -2.71
C VAL A 194 6.03 25.67 -1.28
N ARG A 195 6.01 26.66 -0.38
CA ARG A 195 5.75 26.46 1.04
C ARG A 195 4.79 27.49 1.59
N TYR A 196 3.85 27.03 2.41
CA TYR A 196 2.93 27.84 3.18
C TYR A 196 2.93 27.38 4.64
N GLU A 197 2.95 28.32 5.55
CA GLU A 197 2.92 28.02 6.99
C GLU A 197 1.69 28.66 7.64
N LYS A 198 1.07 27.92 8.56
CA LYS A 198 -0.05 28.36 9.40
C LYS A 198 -1.21 29.00 8.61
N GLN A 199 -1.50 28.41 7.45
CA GLN A 199 -2.62 28.88 6.64
C GLN A 199 -3.95 28.37 7.21
N GLU A 200 -4.94 29.24 7.22
CA GLU A 200 -6.30 28.91 7.56
C GLU A 200 -7.02 28.33 6.35
N VAL A 201 -7.67 27.17 6.53
CA VAL A 201 -8.57 26.57 5.55
C VAL A 201 -9.97 26.51 6.16
N GLN A 202 -10.92 27.21 5.53
CA GLN A 202 -12.34 27.20 5.85
C GLN A 202 -13.14 27.25 4.54
N GLY A 203 -14.10 26.35 4.36
CA GLY A 203 -14.72 26.14 3.05
C GLY A 203 -13.70 25.63 2.02
N THR A 204 -13.77 26.14 0.79
CA THR A 204 -12.87 25.75 -0.30
C THR A 204 -11.74 26.76 -0.47
N CYS A 205 -10.50 26.27 -0.37
CA CYS A 205 -9.29 27.07 -0.54
C CYS A 205 -8.38 26.50 -1.64
N ARG A 206 -7.65 27.39 -2.32
CA ARG A 206 -6.55 27.06 -3.23
C ARG A 206 -5.35 27.95 -2.89
N PHE A 207 -4.15 27.43 -3.11
CA PHE A 207 -2.92 28.17 -2.83
C PHE A 207 -2.09 28.28 -4.12
N ASP A 208 -1.53 29.44 -4.39
CA ASP A 208 -0.74 29.67 -5.60
C ASP A 208 0.46 28.70 -5.67
N GLY A 209 0.67 28.09 -6.83
CA GLY A 209 1.72 27.09 -7.02
C GLY A 209 1.46 25.72 -6.44
N ILE A 210 0.38 25.52 -5.66
CA ILE A 210 -0.06 24.19 -5.21
C ILE A 210 -0.96 23.60 -6.28
N LYS A 211 -0.35 23.01 -7.30
CA LYS A 211 -0.98 22.33 -8.43
C LYS A 211 0.02 21.43 -9.13
N GLY A 212 -0.44 20.57 -10.00
CA GLY A 212 0.40 19.68 -10.83
C GLY A 212 -0.09 18.25 -10.83
N ARG A 213 0.53 17.44 -11.70
CA ARG A 213 0.22 16.00 -11.87
C ARG A 213 1.35 15.10 -11.41
N VAL A 214 2.58 15.62 -11.33
CA VAL A 214 3.76 14.85 -10.91
C VAL A 214 4.46 15.66 -9.83
N LEU A 215 4.17 15.31 -8.58
CA LEU A 215 4.61 16.11 -7.44
C LEU A 215 4.71 15.30 -6.14
N ASP A 216 5.43 15.85 -5.19
CA ASP A 216 5.52 15.42 -3.80
C ASP A 216 5.02 16.57 -2.92
N MET A 217 3.96 16.34 -2.15
CA MET A 217 3.33 17.35 -1.32
C MET A 217 3.15 16.85 0.11
N THR A 218 3.60 17.63 1.07
CA THR A 218 3.32 17.41 2.49
C THR A 218 2.24 18.38 2.96
N VAL A 219 1.22 17.85 3.62
CA VAL A 219 0.14 18.59 4.27
C VAL A 219 0.13 18.24 5.74
N GLU A 220 0.41 19.23 6.61
CA GLU A 220 0.32 19.07 8.06
C GLU A 220 -0.87 19.87 8.58
N ILE A 221 -1.87 19.19 9.14
CA ILE A 221 -2.97 19.85 9.85
C ILE A 221 -2.55 19.97 11.30
N ALA A 222 -2.08 21.18 11.66
CA ALA A 222 -1.46 21.45 12.95
C ALA A 222 -2.50 21.77 14.05
N GLY A 223 -3.75 22.12 13.67
CA GLY A 223 -4.81 22.46 14.59
C GLY A 223 -6.10 22.84 13.87
N GLY A 224 -7.10 23.21 14.66
CA GLY A 224 -8.42 23.59 14.18
C GLY A 224 -9.52 22.70 14.77
N ASP A 225 -10.76 23.05 14.44
CA ASP A 225 -11.96 22.27 14.76
C ASP A 225 -12.74 22.06 13.47
N PHE A 226 -12.69 20.85 12.94
CA PHE A 226 -13.33 20.47 11.70
C PHE A 226 -13.96 19.08 11.79
N ARG A 227 -15.01 18.88 11.04
CA ARG A 227 -15.68 17.58 10.90
C ARG A 227 -15.05 16.76 9.77
N GLU A 228 -14.73 17.46 8.68
CA GLU A 228 -14.18 16.88 7.46
C GLU A 228 -13.12 17.79 6.85
N PHE A 229 -12.04 17.21 6.37
CA PHE A 229 -11.02 17.90 5.61
C PHE A 229 -10.69 17.09 4.37
N THR A 230 -10.94 17.66 3.20
CA THR A 230 -10.75 17.00 1.90
C THR A 230 -9.67 17.68 1.09
N ILE A 231 -8.82 16.89 0.47
CA ILE A 231 -7.84 17.30 -0.53
C ILE A 231 -8.31 16.72 -1.86
N SER A 232 -8.69 17.60 -2.80
CA SER A 232 -9.06 17.23 -4.16
C SER A 232 -7.88 17.44 -5.09
N VAL A 233 -7.47 16.38 -5.78
CA VAL A 233 -6.36 16.38 -6.72
C VAL A 233 -6.82 16.01 -8.11
N ALA A 234 -5.95 16.17 -9.11
CA ALA A 234 -6.26 15.88 -10.52
C ALA A 234 -7.57 16.56 -10.95
N GLN A 235 -7.73 17.84 -10.54
CA GLN A 235 -8.99 18.57 -10.59
C GLN A 235 -9.07 19.53 -11.75
N ASN A 236 -10.24 19.59 -12.38
CA ASN A 236 -10.73 20.67 -13.24
C ASN A 236 -12.25 20.83 -13.03
N GLU A 237 -12.97 21.43 -13.99
CA GLU A 237 -14.42 21.62 -13.89
C GLU A 237 -15.23 20.32 -13.91
N GLN A 238 -14.66 19.23 -14.49
CA GLN A 238 -15.35 17.96 -14.70
C GLN A 238 -14.85 16.84 -13.79
N PHE A 239 -13.59 16.90 -13.40
CA PHE A 239 -12.89 15.79 -12.76
C PHE A 239 -12.28 16.20 -11.42
N HIS A 240 -12.21 15.25 -10.50
CA HIS A 240 -11.46 15.31 -9.25
C HIS A 240 -11.31 13.93 -8.65
N THR A 241 -10.30 13.77 -7.82
CA THR A 241 -10.10 12.61 -6.94
C THR A 241 -9.91 13.14 -5.54
N ASP A 242 -10.71 12.68 -4.60
CA ASP A 242 -10.77 13.20 -3.25
C ASP A 242 -10.12 12.25 -2.24
N PHE A 243 -9.31 12.82 -1.36
CA PHE A 243 -8.83 12.19 -0.15
C PHE A 243 -9.36 12.96 1.05
N SER A 244 -10.22 12.33 1.84
CA SER A 244 -10.94 12.99 2.94
C SER A 244 -10.60 12.39 4.29
N ILE A 245 -10.36 13.26 5.27
CA ILE A 245 -10.29 12.93 6.68
C ILE A 245 -11.66 13.22 7.29
N LEU A 246 -12.42 12.15 7.59
CA LEU A 246 -13.72 12.23 8.25
C LEU A 246 -13.51 12.13 9.78
N GLN A 247 -13.08 13.26 10.40
CA GLN A 247 -12.66 13.26 11.80
C GLN A 247 -13.78 12.80 12.74
N HIS A 248 -15.01 13.24 12.49
CA HIS A 248 -16.18 12.88 13.28
C HIS A 248 -16.55 11.39 13.23
N LYS A 249 -16.06 10.65 12.21
CA LYS A 249 -16.27 9.21 12.03
C LYS A 249 -15.01 8.40 12.33
N ASN A 250 -13.90 9.04 12.62
CA ASN A 250 -12.57 8.42 12.73
C ASN A 250 -12.23 7.55 11.50
N ARG A 251 -12.46 8.09 10.30
CA ARG A 251 -12.26 7.39 9.02
C ARG A 251 -11.51 8.25 8.01
N ILE A 252 -10.85 7.57 7.09
CA ILE A 252 -10.34 8.11 5.84
C ILE A 252 -11.27 7.63 4.72
N GLU A 253 -11.53 8.51 3.78
CA GLU A 253 -12.26 8.19 2.56
C GLU A 253 -11.42 8.58 1.33
N ILE A 254 -11.34 7.71 0.34
CA ILE A 254 -10.89 8.01 -1.00
C ILE A 254 -12.12 7.90 -1.90
N ASP A 255 -12.42 8.95 -2.64
CA ASP A 255 -13.49 8.98 -3.62
C ASP A 255 -12.92 9.34 -5.00
N ARG A 256 -13.03 8.40 -5.93
CA ARG A 256 -12.65 8.56 -7.34
C ARG A 256 -13.84 8.48 -8.29
N THR A 257 -15.05 8.76 -7.79
CA THR A 257 -16.27 8.73 -8.61
C THR A 257 -16.16 9.65 -9.82
N TYR A 258 -15.46 10.77 -9.68
CA TYR A 258 -15.23 11.74 -10.76
C TYR A 258 -13.80 11.74 -11.29
N SER A 259 -13.11 10.63 -11.20
CA SER A 259 -11.70 10.49 -11.57
C SER A 259 -11.45 10.04 -13.02
N GLY A 260 -12.35 10.36 -13.91
CA GLY A 260 -12.26 9.98 -15.32
C GLY A 260 -12.90 8.62 -15.60
N MET A 261 -12.18 7.71 -16.28
CA MET A 261 -12.76 6.44 -16.71
C MET A 261 -12.88 5.47 -15.53
N VAL A 262 -14.09 5.34 -14.98
CA VAL A 262 -14.46 4.35 -13.97
C VAL A 262 -15.35 3.30 -14.63
N ARG A 263 -14.92 2.05 -14.64
CA ARG A 263 -15.71 0.91 -15.11
C ARG A 263 -15.75 -0.13 -14.02
N ASP A 264 -16.90 -0.61 -13.65
CA ASP A 264 -17.15 -1.80 -12.81
C ASP A 264 -16.17 -2.02 -11.64
N VAL A 265 -15.58 -0.92 -11.14
CA VAL A 265 -14.62 -0.93 -10.05
C VAL A 265 -15.12 -0.09 -8.88
N ASN A 266 -14.67 -0.41 -7.69
CA ASN A 266 -14.98 0.38 -6.52
C ASN A 266 -14.45 1.82 -6.70
N ALA A 267 -15.37 2.78 -6.65
CA ALA A 267 -15.01 4.20 -6.72
C ALA A 267 -14.66 4.79 -5.35
N ILE A 268 -15.18 4.21 -4.27
CA ILE A 268 -15.04 4.75 -2.92
C ILE A 268 -14.46 3.71 -1.99
N ARG A 269 -13.42 4.10 -1.25
CA ARG A 269 -12.83 3.32 -0.17
C ARG A 269 -12.95 4.09 1.14
N ARG A 270 -13.48 3.42 2.17
CA ARG A 270 -13.59 3.94 3.53
C ARG A 270 -12.87 3.03 4.49
N VAL A 271 -11.93 3.56 5.25
CA VAL A 271 -11.19 2.80 6.26
C VAL A 271 -11.14 3.54 7.58
N LYS A 272 -11.05 2.76 8.65
CA LYS A 272 -10.86 3.30 9.99
C LYS A 272 -9.44 3.85 10.14
N VAL A 273 -9.30 4.94 10.86
CA VAL A 273 -7.98 5.44 11.24
C VAL A 273 -7.38 4.50 12.28
N LYS A 274 -6.26 3.88 11.94
CA LYS A 274 -5.58 2.87 12.80
C LYS A 274 -4.93 3.49 14.04
N SER A 275 -4.56 4.78 13.97
CA SER A 275 -3.93 5.51 15.07
C SER A 275 -4.57 6.89 15.20
N PRO A 276 -5.68 7.03 15.96
CA PRO A 276 -6.33 8.30 16.16
C PRO A 276 -5.35 9.34 16.68
N CYS A 277 -5.27 10.48 16.03
CA CYS A 277 -4.33 11.55 16.37
C CYS A 277 -5.02 12.90 16.35
N LYS A 278 -4.45 13.86 17.10
CA LYS A 278 -4.90 15.25 17.08
C LYS A 278 -4.22 16.09 15.98
N LYS A 279 -3.19 15.54 15.38
CA LYS A 279 -2.44 16.18 14.30
C LYS A 279 -2.35 15.21 13.14
N TRP A 280 -2.53 15.70 11.94
CA TRP A 280 -2.50 14.91 10.73
C TRP A 280 -1.31 15.35 9.89
N LYS A 281 -0.51 14.40 9.46
CA LYS A 281 0.55 14.63 8.50
C LYS A 281 0.33 13.69 7.33
N LEU A 282 0.19 14.27 6.16
CA LEU A 282 0.02 13.54 4.90
C LEU A 282 1.19 13.89 3.98
N ARG A 283 1.90 12.88 3.49
CA ARG A 283 2.77 13.03 2.33
C ARG A 283 2.04 12.41 1.15
N ILE A 284 1.81 13.20 0.13
CA ILE A 284 1.03 12.85 -1.05
C ILE A 284 1.95 12.88 -2.26
N ILE A 285 2.14 11.73 -2.89
CA ILE A 285 2.87 11.63 -4.14
C ILE A 285 1.85 11.47 -5.26
N LEU A 286 1.88 12.38 -6.23
CA LEU A 286 1.12 12.24 -7.47
C LEU A 286 2.06 11.87 -8.61
N ASP A 287 1.64 10.93 -9.42
CA ASP A 287 2.11 10.73 -10.77
C ASP A 287 0.95 10.92 -11.74
N LYS A 288 1.21 10.88 -13.03
CA LYS A 288 0.23 11.20 -14.09
C LYS A 288 -1.16 10.61 -13.86
N TYR A 289 -1.22 9.38 -13.34
CA TYR A 289 -2.45 8.61 -13.20
C TYR A 289 -2.59 7.93 -11.83
N SER A 290 -1.83 8.37 -10.84
CA SER A 290 -1.87 7.76 -9.51
C SER A 290 -1.66 8.75 -8.38
N MET A 291 -2.17 8.37 -7.21
CA MET A 291 -1.96 9.03 -5.94
C MET A 291 -1.55 8.00 -4.89
N GLU A 292 -0.46 8.28 -4.19
CA GLU A 292 -0.05 7.55 -3.00
C GLU A 292 -0.03 8.51 -1.81
N VAL A 293 -0.75 8.18 -0.74
CA VAL A 293 -0.83 8.99 0.48
C VAL A 293 -0.25 8.22 1.64
N PHE A 294 0.77 8.81 2.27
CA PHE A 294 1.43 8.29 3.46
C PHE A 294 0.95 9.11 4.67
N LEU A 295 0.09 8.51 5.46
CA LEU A 295 -0.51 9.14 6.62
C LEU A 295 0.36 8.92 7.86
N ASN A 296 0.63 10.02 8.62
CA ASN A 296 1.35 10.01 9.89
C ASN A 296 2.66 9.22 9.83
N ASP A 297 3.56 9.65 8.93
CA ASP A 297 4.86 9.03 8.66
C ASP A 297 4.75 7.55 8.21
N GLY A 298 3.69 7.24 7.45
CA GLY A 298 3.47 5.94 6.83
C GLY A 298 2.87 4.87 7.74
N GLN A 299 2.19 5.27 8.81
CA GLN A 299 1.42 4.34 9.67
C GLN A 299 0.21 3.73 8.93
N GLN A 300 -0.35 4.47 8.00
CA GLN A 300 -1.31 3.98 7.00
C GLN A 300 -0.93 4.54 5.63
N VAL A 301 -1.07 3.73 4.61
CA VAL A 301 -0.75 4.12 3.24
C VAL A 301 -1.90 3.77 2.33
N PHE A 302 -2.13 4.63 1.34
CA PHE A 302 -3.25 4.53 0.43
C PHE A 302 -2.77 4.72 -0.99
N SER A 303 -3.00 3.74 -1.84
CA SER A 303 -2.71 3.80 -3.27
C SER A 303 -3.98 3.80 -4.08
N THR A 304 -4.09 4.70 -5.04
CA THR A 304 -5.22 4.73 -5.97
C THR A 304 -4.79 5.25 -7.34
N THR A 305 -5.45 4.72 -8.36
CA THR A 305 -5.32 5.20 -9.74
C THR A 305 -6.48 6.11 -10.11
N PHE A 306 -6.23 7.02 -11.05
CA PHE A 306 -7.23 7.89 -11.66
C PHE A 306 -6.83 8.18 -13.12
N TYR A 307 -7.82 8.47 -13.97
CA TYR A 307 -7.58 8.55 -15.42
C TYR A 307 -8.19 9.81 -16.05
N THR A 308 -8.04 10.93 -15.35
CA THR A 308 -8.45 12.25 -15.85
C THR A 308 -7.49 12.75 -16.92
N SER A 309 -7.94 13.71 -17.74
CA SER A 309 -7.04 14.50 -18.60
C SER A 309 -5.89 15.09 -17.78
N LEU A 310 -4.69 15.10 -18.36
CA LEU A 310 -3.50 15.67 -17.70
C LEU A 310 -3.62 17.21 -17.46
N GLU A 311 -4.54 17.87 -18.16
CA GLU A 311 -4.88 19.28 -17.93
C GLU A 311 -5.68 19.51 -16.64
N ALA A 312 -6.24 18.44 -16.05
CA ALA A 312 -6.85 18.49 -14.73
C ALA A 312 -5.76 18.50 -13.66
N ASP A 313 -5.04 19.61 -13.52
CA ASP A 313 -3.86 19.76 -12.68
C ASP A 313 -4.09 20.54 -11.37
N GLN A 314 -5.31 21.01 -11.14
CA GLN A 314 -5.61 21.81 -9.96
C GLN A 314 -5.70 20.94 -8.70
N ILE A 315 -5.37 21.58 -7.57
CA ILE A 315 -5.51 21.01 -6.23
C ILE A 315 -6.31 22.00 -5.39
N SER A 316 -7.30 21.51 -4.64
CA SER A 316 -8.05 22.32 -3.69
C SER A 316 -8.17 21.61 -2.33
N PHE A 317 -8.40 22.41 -1.31
CA PHE A 317 -8.60 22.00 0.06
C PHE A 317 -9.98 22.43 0.50
N VAL A 318 -10.78 21.50 1.03
CA VAL A 318 -12.13 21.77 1.50
C VAL A 318 -12.21 21.40 2.97
N CYS A 319 -12.73 22.30 3.80
CA CYS A 319 -12.83 22.10 5.24
C CYS A 319 -14.25 22.41 5.73
N ASP A 320 -14.93 21.41 6.29
CA ASP A 320 -16.16 21.59 7.07
C ASP A 320 -15.77 21.92 8.51
N GLY A 321 -15.71 23.20 8.81
CA GLY A 321 -15.15 23.80 9.99
C GLY A 321 -13.94 24.67 9.67
N LYS A 322 -12.90 24.58 10.49
CA LYS A 322 -11.70 25.38 10.35
C LYS A 322 -10.46 24.53 10.64
N ALA A 323 -9.47 24.55 9.76
CA ALA A 323 -8.19 23.91 9.94
C ALA A 323 -7.03 24.89 9.77
N ILE A 324 -5.94 24.67 10.51
CA ILE A 324 -4.66 25.37 10.32
C ILE A 324 -3.67 24.40 9.71
N VAL A 325 -3.16 24.72 8.54
CA VAL A 325 -2.30 23.84 7.77
C VAL A 325 -0.94 24.43 7.49
N ASN A 326 0.07 23.56 7.41
CA ASN A 326 1.35 23.81 6.75
C ASN A 326 1.36 22.99 5.47
N LEU A 327 1.81 23.60 4.38
CA LEU A 327 1.90 22.97 3.07
C LEU A 327 3.32 23.10 2.54
N GLU A 328 3.85 22.02 1.99
CA GLU A 328 5.10 22.01 1.25
C GLU A 328 4.92 21.14 0.01
N LYS A 329 5.29 21.64 -1.15
CA LYS A 329 5.12 20.94 -2.42
C LYS A 329 6.33 21.12 -3.29
N TYR A 330 6.76 20.06 -3.93
CA TYR A 330 7.80 20.03 -4.97
C TYR A 330 7.24 19.39 -6.24
N ASP A 331 7.64 19.91 -7.40
CA ASP A 331 7.50 19.16 -8.64
C ASP A 331 8.54 18.04 -8.66
N ILE A 332 8.18 16.86 -9.14
CA ILE A 332 9.11 15.77 -9.40
C ILE A 332 9.49 15.84 -10.88
N VAL A 333 10.78 16.14 -11.16
CA VAL A 333 11.30 16.26 -12.52
C VAL A 333 12.40 15.22 -12.71
N VAL A 334 12.08 14.16 -13.43
CA VAL A 334 13.03 13.15 -13.87
C VAL A 334 13.64 13.64 -15.19
N ALA A 335 14.97 13.78 -15.22
CA ALA A 335 15.71 14.30 -16.39
C ALA A 335 15.66 13.36 -17.59
#